data_c2b783335ac9f1942a4232995553a704
#
_entry.id   c2b783335ac9f1942a4232995553a704
#
_cell.length_a   1.000
_cell.length_b   1.000
_cell.length_c   1.000
_cell.angle_alpha   90.00
_cell.angle_beta   90.00
_cell.angle_gamma   90.00
#
_symmetry.space_group_name_H-M   'P 1'
#
loop_
_entity.id
_entity.type
_entity.pdbx_description
1 polymer ?
#
loop_
_entity_poly.entity_id
_entity_poly.type
_entity_poly.pdbx_seq_one_letter_code
_entity_poly.pdbx_strand_id
1 'polypeptide(L)'
;EEIRTLTQFIKQTQKYYLKRRQTLRDQIELGLRGYLSDLKYQTLKRKRQIIPCRAGNIFAVVYPQGDVALCELLPVIGNLREHNIKRIWNSEKAEDQRRNIKRGKCWCTHGCFQPTNAILYPPAYPDILKNMIRN
;
A
#
# COMPACT_ATOMS: atom_id res chain seq x y z
N GLU A 1 16.41 15.58 -2.66
CA GLU A 1 17.68 14.87 -2.92
C GLU A 1 17.76 13.58 -2.10
N GLU A 2 17.61 13.62 -0.80
CA GLU A 2 17.71 12.46 0.11
C GLU A 2 16.79 11.30 -0.25
N ILE A 3 15.51 11.57 -0.57
CA ILE A 3 14.54 10.54 -0.96
C ILE A 3 14.97 9.83 -2.25
N ARG A 4 15.55 10.58 -3.20
CA ARG A 4 16.05 10.02 -4.46
C ARG A 4 17.25 9.11 -4.21
N THR A 5 18.16 9.55 -3.35
CA THR A 5 19.35 8.78 -2.96
C THR A 5 18.96 7.49 -2.23
N LEU A 6 18.02 7.56 -1.28
CA LEU A 6 17.49 6.39 -0.59
C LEU A 6 16.81 5.41 -1.55
N THR A 7 16.03 5.91 -2.50
CA THR A 7 15.37 5.07 -3.51
C THR A 7 16.40 4.36 -4.40
N GLN A 8 17.47 5.03 -4.78
CA GLN A 8 18.58 4.43 -5.55
C GLN A 8 19.31 3.36 -4.74
N PHE A 9 19.61 3.63 -3.47
CA PHE A 9 20.25 2.67 -2.58
C PHE A 9 19.41 1.40 -2.39
N ILE A 10 18.09 1.54 -2.17
CA ILE A 10 17.16 0.40 -2.09
C ILE A 10 17.22 -0.43 -3.36
N LYS A 11 17.20 0.19 -4.54
CA LYS A 11 17.29 -0.51 -5.84
C LYS A 11 18.61 -1.25 -6.03
N GLN A 12 19.74 -0.65 -5.64
CA GLN A 12 21.06 -1.31 -5.70
C GLN A 12 21.15 -2.51 -4.77
N THR A 13 20.64 -2.37 -3.55
CA THR A 13 20.62 -3.47 -2.57
C THR A 13 19.73 -4.60 -3.06
N GLN A 14 18.57 -4.30 -3.65
CA GLN A 14 17.70 -5.29 -4.28
C GLN A 14 18.42 -6.05 -5.39
N LYS A 15 19.14 -5.37 -6.27
CA LYS A 15 19.92 -5.97 -7.36
C LYS A 15 21.02 -6.92 -6.86
N TYR A 16 21.67 -6.61 -5.73
CA TYR A 16 22.67 -7.48 -5.11
C TYR A 16 22.05 -8.82 -4.64
N TYR A 17 20.89 -8.76 -3.97
CA TYR A 17 20.20 -9.96 -3.50
C TYR A 17 19.65 -10.85 -4.64
N LEU A 18 19.37 -10.26 -5.81
CA LEU A 18 18.86 -10.99 -6.97
C LEU A 18 19.87 -11.83 -7.70
N LYS A 19 21.14 -11.45 -7.76
CA LYS A 19 22.18 -12.28 -8.37
C LYS A 19 22.23 -13.71 -7.77
N ARG A 20 21.57 -13.91 -6.61
CA ARG A 20 21.54 -15.18 -5.88
C ARG A 20 20.24 -15.99 -6.06
N ARG A 21 19.19 -15.44 -6.66
CA ARG A 21 17.90 -16.13 -6.82
C ARG A 21 17.36 -15.93 -8.23
N GLN A 22 17.08 -17.03 -8.94
CA GLN A 22 16.69 -17.01 -10.36
C GLN A 22 15.30 -17.62 -10.62
N THR A 23 14.41 -17.68 -9.62
CA THR A 23 13.07 -18.18 -9.87
C THR A 23 12.16 -17.07 -10.43
N LEU A 24 11.16 -17.46 -11.22
CA LEU A 24 10.13 -16.54 -11.73
C LEU A 24 9.45 -15.76 -10.57
N ARG A 25 9.24 -16.43 -9.43
CA ARG A 25 8.70 -15.82 -8.22
C ARG A 25 9.58 -14.66 -7.73
N ASP A 26 10.90 -14.89 -7.68
CA ASP A 26 11.84 -13.87 -7.23
C ASP A 26 11.84 -12.65 -8.16
N GLN A 27 11.70 -12.87 -9.47
CA GLN A 27 11.62 -11.82 -10.48
C GLN A 27 10.33 -10.98 -10.30
N ILE A 28 9.17 -11.63 -10.09
CA ILE A 28 7.89 -10.94 -9.84
C ILE A 28 7.97 -10.11 -8.56
N GLU A 29 8.47 -10.70 -7.47
CA GLU A 29 8.64 -10.00 -6.19
C GLU A 29 9.51 -8.75 -6.34
N LEU A 30 10.57 -8.87 -7.12
CA LEU A 30 11.46 -7.75 -7.39
C LEU A 30 10.81 -6.67 -8.23
N GLY A 31 10.15 -7.04 -9.31
CA GLY A 31 9.40 -6.10 -10.13
C GLY A 31 8.41 -5.30 -9.29
N LEU A 32 7.68 -5.99 -8.41
CA LEU A 32 6.75 -5.36 -7.48
C LEU A 32 7.47 -4.42 -6.49
N ARG A 33 8.58 -4.84 -5.89
CA ARG A 33 9.37 -4.00 -4.98
C ARG A 33 9.92 -2.75 -5.66
N GLY A 34 10.44 -2.90 -6.89
CA GLY A 34 10.92 -1.78 -7.70
C GLY A 34 9.79 -0.78 -7.98
N TYR A 35 8.64 -1.28 -8.43
CA TYR A 35 7.46 -0.46 -8.65
C TYR A 35 6.99 0.26 -7.38
N LEU A 36 6.92 -0.44 -6.24
CA LEU A 36 6.52 0.16 -4.97
C LEU A 36 7.48 1.25 -4.49
N SER A 37 8.77 1.10 -4.76
CA SER A 37 9.78 2.14 -4.47
C SER A 37 9.52 3.40 -5.30
N ASP A 38 9.27 3.25 -6.60
CA ASP A 38 8.93 4.36 -7.49
C ASP A 38 7.58 5.01 -7.09
N LEU A 39 6.59 4.18 -6.74
CA LEU A 39 5.29 4.64 -6.27
C LEU A 39 5.40 5.50 -5.02
N LYS A 40 6.19 5.08 -4.03
CA LYS A 40 6.46 5.85 -2.80
C LYS A 40 7.10 7.21 -3.13
N TYR A 41 8.12 7.20 -3.98
CA TYR A 41 8.76 8.43 -4.44
C TYR A 41 7.76 9.39 -5.09
N GLN A 42 6.93 8.90 -6.04
CA GLN A 42 5.93 9.72 -6.71
C GLN A 42 4.85 10.24 -5.75
N THR A 43 4.41 9.41 -4.80
CA THR A 43 3.44 9.81 -3.76
C THR A 43 3.97 10.95 -2.91
N LEU A 44 5.21 10.87 -2.44
CA LEU A 44 5.87 11.92 -1.66
C LEU A 44 6.08 13.20 -2.48
N LYS A 45 6.57 13.06 -3.71
CA LYS A 45 6.82 14.19 -4.60
C LYS A 45 5.55 14.97 -4.93
N ARG A 46 4.45 14.25 -5.22
CA ARG A 46 3.18 14.84 -5.64
C ARG A 46 2.25 15.15 -4.47
N LYS A 47 2.58 14.72 -3.25
CA LYS A 47 1.75 14.85 -2.04
C LYS A 47 0.30 14.37 -2.26
N ARG A 48 0.13 13.28 -3.01
CA ARG A 48 -1.17 12.67 -3.30
C ARG A 48 -1.04 11.18 -3.53
N GLN A 49 -2.14 10.45 -3.34
CA GLN A 49 -2.24 9.04 -3.68
C GLN A 49 -2.16 8.87 -5.21
N ILE A 50 -1.28 7.98 -5.69
CA ILE A 50 -1.04 7.73 -7.12
C ILE A 50 -1.92 6.60 -7.65
N ILE A 51 -2.10 5.54 -6.85
CA ILE A 51 -2.98 4.41 -7.18
C ILE A 51 -4.12 4.34 -6.16
N PRO A 52 -5.29 3.77 -6.51
CA PRO A 52 -6.42 3.66 -5.59
C PRO A 52 -6.04 2.92 -4.30
N CYS A 53 -6.33 3.50 -3.15
CA CYS A 53 -6.21 2.82 -1.87
C CYS A 53 -7.46 1.97 -1.61
N ARG A 54 -7.26 0.70 -1.22
CA ARG A 54 -8.32 -0.27 -0.93
C ARG A 54 -8.61 -0.42 0.57
N ALA A 55 -7.99 0.38 1.42
CA ALA A 55 -8.30 0.41 2.84
C ALA A 55 -9.79 0.68 3.07
N GLY A 56 -10.41 -0.09 3.95
CA GLY A 56 -11.84 -0.01 4.22
C GLY A 56 -12.75 -0.62 3.15
N ASN A 57 -12.21 -1.14 2.04
CA ASN A 57 -12.97 -1.90 1.05
C ASN A 57 -12.70 -3.40 1.14
N ILE A 58 -11.43 -3.80 1.25
CA ILE A 58 -11.03 -5.21 1.29
C ILE A 58 -10.23 -5.57 2.54
N PHE A 59 -9.79 -4.61 3.32
CA PHE A 59 -9.11 -4.84 4.60
C PHE A 59 -9.42 -3.76 5.62
N ALA A 60 -9.25 -4.13 6.87
CA ALA A 60 -9.25 -3.29 8.05
C ALA A 60 -8.16 -3.74 9.02
N VAL A 61 -7.90 -2.97 10.04
CA VAL A 61 -7.02 -3.30 11.16
C VAL A 61 -7.86 -3.55 12.39
N VAL A 62 -7.55 -4.63 13.10
CA VAL A 62 -8.13 -4.93 14.42
C VAL A 62 -6.99 -4.93 15.43
N TYR A 63 -7.12 -4.10 16.44
CA TYR A 63 -6.15 -3.99 17.52
C TYR A 63 -6.44 -4.98 18.66
N PRO A 64 -5.45 -5.33 19.49
CA PRO A 64 -5.63 -6.32 20.58
C PRO A 64 -6.74 -5.98 21.56
N GLN A 65 -7.02 -4.69 21.79
CA GLN A 65 -8.09 -4.21 22.66
C GLN A 65 -9.48 -4.28 22.02
N GLY A 66 -9.57 -4.71 20.75
CA GLY A 66 -10.83 -4.85 20.00
C GLY A 66 -11.17 -3.66 19.12
N ASP A 67 -10.38 -2.60 19.14
CA ASP A 67 -10.59 -1.45 18.26
C ASP A 67 -10.45 -1.84 16.78
N VAL A 68 -11.30 -1.27 15.94
CA VAL A 68 -11.29 -1.48 14.49
C VAL A 68 -11.02 -0.15 13.79
N ALA A 69 -10.08 -0.16 12.84
CA ALA A 69 -9.80 0.97 11.96
C ALA A 69 -9.74 0.51 10.49
N LEU A 70 -10.09 1.36 9.54
CA LEU A 70 -9.95 1.03 8.11
C LEU A 70 -8.48 1.01 7.66
N CYS A 71 -7.62 1.72 8.36
CA CYS A 71 -6.17 1.77 8.16
C CYS A 71 -5.51 2.18 9.47
N GLU A 72 -4.26 1.76 9.69
CA GLU A 72 -3.46 2.13 10.87
C GLU A 72 -3.26 3.65 11.04
N LEU A 73 -3.35 4.39 9.94
CA LEU A 73 -3.20 5.84 9.91
C LEU A 73 -4.53 6.61 10.07
N LEU A 74 -5.64 5.91 10.21
CA LEU A 74 -6.97 6.50 10.32
C LEU A 74 -7.57 6.29 11.71
N PRO A 75 -8.48 7.18 12.15
CA PRO A 75 -9.17 7.01 13.42
C PRO A 75 -9.95 5.70 13.51
N VAL A 76 -10.07 5.17 14.72
CA VAL A 76 -10.90 4.02 15.05
C VAL A 76 -12.38 4.27 14.69
N ILE A 77 -13.00 3.28 14.07
CA ILE A 77 -14.40 3.33 13.64
C ILE A 77 -15.36 2.60 14.58
N GLY A 78 -14.87 1.79 15.49
CA GLY A 78 -15.65 1.06 16.49
C GLY A 78 -14.83 0.03 17.25
N ASN A 79 -15.46 -0.69 18.18
CA ASN A 79 -14.81 -1.72 18.98
C ASN A 79 -15.63 -3.02 18.96
N LEU A 80 -14.94 -4.17 18.78
CA LEU A 80 -15.53 -5.49 18.70
C LEU A 80 -16.11 -6.00 20.02
N ARG A 81 -15.76 -5.37 21.14
CA ARG A 81 -16.35 -5.67 22.45
C ARG A 81 -17.72 -5.03 22.62
N GLU A 82 -18.03 -4.00 21.83
CA GLU A 82 -19.29 -3.25 21.88
C GLU A 82 -20.24 -3.66 20.76
N HIS A 83 -19.67 -3.92 19.56
CA HIS A 83 -20.46 -4.17 18.36
C HIS A 83 -19.81 -5.25 17.49
N ASN A 84 -20.64 -6.02 16.78
CA ASN A 84 -20.12 -6.98 15.78
C ASN A 84 -19.48 -6.27 14.59
N ILE A 85 -18.58 -6.96 13.91
CA ILE A 85 -17.82 -6.41 12.77
C ILE A 85 -18.71 -5.88 11.65
N LYS A 86 -19.85 -6.51 11.38
CA LYS A 86 -20.76 -6.07 10.30
C LYS A 86 -21.36 -4.69 10.61
N ARG A 87 -21.73 -4.43 11.88
CA ARG A 87 -22.23 -3.13 12.32
C ARG A 87 -21.15 -2.05 12.26
N ILE A 88 -19.93 -2.38 12.74
CA ILE A 88 -18.78 -1.46 12.69
C ILE A 88 -18.43 -1.13 11.24
N TRP A 89 -18.34 -2.14 10.37
CA TRP A 89 -17.97 -2.00 8.97
C TRP A 89 -18.95 -1.13 8.17
N ASN A 90 -20.26 -1.21 8.47
CA ASN A 90 -21.30 -0.44 7.81
C ASN A 90 -21.70 0.83 8.60
N SER A 91 -20.90 1.25 9.56
CA SER A 91 -21.15 2.48 10.32
C SER A 91 -20.94 3.73 9.47
N GLU A 92 -21.61 4.82 9.84
CA GLU A 92 -21.43 6.12 9.20
C GLU A 92 -19.97 6.58 9.24
N LYS A 93 -19.27 6.36 10.38
CA LYS A 93 -17.82 6.63 10.51
C LYS A 93 -16.98 5.89 9.47
N ALA A 94 -17.30 4.62 9.21
CA ALA A 94 -16.59 3.83 8.20
C ALA A 94 -16.87 4.37 6.79
N GLU A 95 -18.12 4.72 6.50
CA GLU A 95 -18.51 5.29 5.21
C GLU A 95 -17.86 6.66 4.97
N ASP A 96 -17.80 7.52 5.98
CA ASP A 96 -17.13 8.82 5.88
C ASP A 96 -15.64 8.67 5.57
N GLN A 97 -14.97 7.73 6.25
CA GLN A 97 -13.55 7.45 5.96
C GLN A 97 -13.37 6.91 4.55
N ARG A 98 -14.21 5.98 4.06
CA ARG A 98 -14.17 5.47 2.68
C ARG A 98 -14.36 6.60 1.67
N ARG A 99 -15.31 7.51 1.89
CA ARG A 99 -15.51 8.69 1.05
C ARG A 99 -14.27 9.58 1.00
N ASN A 100 -13.62 9.80 2.14
CA ASN A 100 -12.39 10.59 2.22
C ASN A 100 -11.22 9.93 1.48
N ILE A 101 -11.05 8.61 1.63
CA ILE A 101 -10.04 7.83 0.88
C ILE A 101 -10.32 7.95 -0.63
N LYS A 102 -11.56 7.72 -1.07
CA LYS A 102 -11.94 7.79 -2.49
C LYS A 102 -11.75 9.19 -3.09
N ARG A 103 -11.96 10.24 -2.30
CA ARG A 103 -11.76 11.64 -2.73
C ARG A 103 -10.29 12.09 -2.71
N GLY A 104 -9.36 11.21 -2.34
CA GLY A 104 -7.94 11.53 -2.28
C GLY A 104 -7.53 12.46 -1.15
N LYS A 105 -8.39 12.63 -0.12
CA LYS A 105 -8.06 13.42 1.08
C LYS A 105 -7.03 12.74 1.96
N CYS A 106 -6.79 11.44 1.74
CA CYS A 106 -5.80 10.63 2.41
C CYS A 106 -4.77 10.16 1.39
N TRP A 107 -3.49 10.39 1.68
CA TRP A 107 -2.38 9.82 0.93
C TRP A 107 -1.25 9.42 1.89
N CYS A 108 -0.54 8.35 1.56
CA CYS A 108 0.55 7.87 2.39
C CYS A 108 1.54 7.00 1.59
N THR A 109 2.68 6.73 2.20
CA THR A 109 3.68 5.77 1.71
C THR A 109 3.72 4.50 2.57
N HIS A 110 2.68 4.27 3.39
CA HIS A 110 2.61 3.17 4.33
C HIS A 110 2.63 1.81 3.60
N GLY A 111 3.52 0.92 4.05
CA GLY A 111 3.85 -0.31 3.33
C GLY A 111 2.82 -1.43 3.43
N CYS A 112 1.93 -1.41 4.43
CA CYS A 112 1.05 -2.56 4.73
C CYS A 112 0.05 -2.87 3.60
N PHE A 113 -0.54 -1.85 3.00
CA PHE A 113 -1.58 -2.04 1.97
C PHE A 113 -1.13 -1.75 0.54
N GLN A 114 0.02 -1.08 0.35
CA GLN A 114 0.49 -0.71 -0.98
C GLN A 114 0.76 -1.90 -1.91
N PRO A 115 1.35 -3.03 -1.47
CA PRO A 115 1.52 -4.20 -2.34
C PRO A 115 0.19 -4.72 -2.86
N THR A 116 -0.80 -4.88 -1.98
CA THR A 116 -2.15 -5.34 -2.36
C THR A 116 -2.85 -4.34 -3.27
N ASN A 117 -2.72 -3.03 -2.99
CA ASN A 117 -3.26 -1.99 -3.87
C ASN A 117 -2.65 -2.06 -5.28
N ALA A 118 -1.34 -2.31 -5.40
CA ALA A 118 -0.64 -2.44 -6.67
C ALA A 118 -1.08 -3.70 -7.45
N ILE A 119 -1.18 -4.84 -6.77
CA ILE A 119 -1.64 -6.12 -7.35
C ILE A 119 -3.08 -6.01 -7.86
N LEU A 120 -3.95 -5.29 -7.14
CA LEU A 120 -5.35 -5.08 -7.50
C LEU A 120 -5.58 -3.87 -8.42
N TYR A 121 -4.50 -3.34 -9.03
CA TYR A 121 -4.55 -2.23 -9.95
C TYR A 121 -3.88 -2.59 -11.28
N PRO A 122 -4.60 -3.22 -12.25
CA PRO A 122 -4.04 -3.66 -13.52
C PRO A 122 -3.19 -2.62 -14.27
N PRO A 123 -3.52 -1.31 -14.25
CA PRO A 123 -2.66 -0.32 -14.89
C PRO A 123 -1.23 -0.22 -14.34
N ALA A 124 -0.94 -0.83 -13.17
CA ALA A 124 0.41 -0.92 -12.62
C ALA A 124 1.27 -2.03 -13.25
N TYR A 125 0.66 -3.02 -13.92
CA TYR A 125 1.36 -4.22 -14.38
C TYR A 125 2.47 -3.94 -15.41
N PRO A 126 2.30 -3.05 -16.40
CA PRO A 126 3.39 -2.70 -17.30
C PRO A 126 4.64 -2.17 -16.58
N ASP A 127 4.43 -1.33 -15.57
CA ASP A 127 5.54 -0.78 -14.78
C ASP A 127 6.18 -1.82 -13.87
N ILE A 128 5.39 -2.75 -13.30
CA ILE A 128 5.92 -3.90 -12.54
C ILE A 128 6.78 -4.77 -13.44
N LEU A 129 6.28 -5.15 -14.64
CA LEU A 129 7.02 -5.94 -15.63
C LEU A 129 8.30 -5.23 -16.07
N LYS A 130 8.24 -3.93 -16.35
CA LYS A 130 9.43 -3.13 -16.67
C LYS A 130 10.49 -3.17 -15.57
N ASN A 131 10.07 -3.15 -14.32
CA ASN A 131 10.98 -3.27 -13.18
C ASN A 131 11.55 -4.69 -13.03
N MET A 132 10.84 -5.74 -13.49
CA MET A 132 11.38 -7.11 -13.55
C MET A 132 12.54 -7.21 -14.54
N ILE A 133 12.43 -6.55 -15.69
CA ILE A 133 13.43 -6.63 -16.79
C ILE A 133 14.64 -5.72 -16.50
N ARG A 134 14.43 -4.58 -15.84
CA ARG A 134 15.51 -3.59 -15.55
C ARG A 134 16.44 -4.00 -14.41
N ASN A 135 16.11 -5.02 -13.67
CA ASN A 135 16.86 -5.54 -12.54
C ASN A 135 17.44 -6.93 -12.83
#